data_b3bea4d2e27d882aefbb2c6604997a9e
#
_entry.id   b3bea4d2e27d882aefbb2c6604997a9e
#
_cell.length_a   1.000
_cell.length_b   1.000
_cell.length_c   1.000
_cell.angle_alpha   90.00
_cell.angle_beta   90.00
_cell.angle_gamma   90.00
#
_symmetry.space_group_name_H-M   'P 1'
#
loop_
_entity.id
_entity.type
_entity.pdbx_description
1 polymer ?
#
loop_
_entity_poly.entity_id
_entity_poly.type
_entity_poly.pdbx_seq_one_letter_code
_entity_poly.pdbx_strand_id
1 'polypeptide(L)'
;MRLAGRSVSAGRGGGPALVSAKPMSFLGGVDPATGIVRDPASDIRGECVAGRVLVFPSGKGSTVGSYVLYGLARHGVAPAAIVNERTETIVATGCILGGIPLVDRIDPTAILTGDRVAVDGDAGAVELPDVIERRAATAFLRNRGRILILKRGDTAPTFPGLWSAVSGSVEPTERPLARARDEILEETAIRGARLVARGGPVFVRHDATVFVVFPFLFDVPTRQVRLDRENTDARWVRPGDLPAYRTVPRLPDALAAVLTHRA
;
A
#
# COMPACT_ATOMS: atom_id res chain seq x y z
N MET A 1 7.72 -11.10 -4.87
CA MET A 1 6.48 -10.79 -4.12
C MET A 1 5.27 -11.02 -5.00
N ARG A 2 4.15 -11.53 -4.45
CA ARG A 2 2.88 -11.70 -5.18
C ARG A 2 1.75 -11.00 -4.43
N LEU A 3 0.99 -10.17 -5.15
CA LEU A 3 -0.19 -9.48 -4.66
C LEU A 3 -1.44 -10.16 -5.23
N ALA A 4 -2.44 -10.39 -4.39
CA ALA A 4 -3.74 -10.94 -4.79
C ALA A 4 -4.77 -9.81 -4.83
N GLY A 5 -5.40 -9.64 -5.98
CA GLY A 5 -6.44 -8.66 -6.23
C GLY A 5 -7.71 -9.31 -6.77
N ARG A 6 -8.52 -8.53 -7.49
CA ARG A 6 -9.69 -9.00 -8.21
C ARG A 6 -9.45 -8.92 -9.71
N SER A 7 -9.74 -9.99 -10.42
CA SER A 7 -9.81 -10.00 -11.88
C SER A 7 -10.93 -9.06 -12.37
N VAL A 8 -10.60 -8.15 -13.28
CA VAL A 8 -11.56 -7.22 -13.91
C VAL A 8 -11.56 -7.39 -15.43
N SER A 9 -10.40 -7.55 -16.05
CA SER A 9 -10.24 -7.87 -17.45
C SER A 9 -9.22 -8.98 -17.60
N ALA A 10 -9.61 -10.03 -18.30
CA ALA A 10 -8.83 -11.25 -18.51
C ALA A 10 -7.56 -11.01 -19.34
N GLY A 11 -6.68 -12.01 -19.34
CA GLY A 11 -5.43 -12.00 -20.10
C GLY A 11 -4.19 -11.80 -19.25
N ARG A 12 -3.02 -11.81 -19.90
CA ARG A 12 -1.73 -11.66 -19.23
C ARG A 12 -0.91 -10.56 -19.88
N GLY A 13 -0.25 -9.77 -19.05
CA GLY A 13 0.63 -8.70 -19.50
C GLY A 13 1.76 -8.46 -18.51
N GLY A 14 2.85 -7.85 -18.98
CA GLY A 14 3.98 -7.56 -18.12
C GLY A 14 4.93 -6.56 -18.75
N GLY A 15 5.73 -5.94 -17.91
CA GLY A 15 6.69 -4.92 -18.33
C GLY A 15 7.13 -4.05 -17.16
N PRO A 16 7.87 -2.98 -17.45
CA PRO A 16 8.22 -2.00 -16.43
C PRO A 16 6.94 -1.24 -15.96
N ALA A 17 6.79 -1.07 -14.67
CA ALA A 17 5.69 -0.29 -14.11
C ALA A 17 5.81 1.20 -14.45
N LEU A 18 4.68 1.84 -14.66
CA LEU A 18 4.49 3.29 -14.67
C LEU A 18 3.43 3.63 -13.62
N VAL A 19 3.85 4.23 -12.52
CA VAL A 19 2.99 4.46 -11.35
C VAL A 19 2.60 5.93 -11.27
N SER A 20 1.29 6.20 -11.24
CA SER A 20 0.73 7.49 -10.85
C SER A 20 0.17 7.41 -9.43
N ALA A 21 0.56 8.34 -8.58
CA ALA A 21 -0.03 8.48 -7.25
C ALA A 21 -1.43 9.14 -7.29
N LYS A 22 -1.84 9.63 -8.46
CA LYS A 22 -3.10 10.36 -8.66
C LYS A 22 -4.07 9.56 -9.51
N PRO A 23 -5.39 9.77 -9.33
CA PRO A 23 -6.40 9.25 -10.25
C PRO A 23 -6.18 9.76 -11.69
N MET A 24 -6.32 8.87 -12.67
CA MET A 24 -6.07 9.17 -14.09
C MET A 24 -7.34 9.51 -14.86
N SER A 25 -7.25 10.52 -15.72
CA SER A 25 -8.24 10.80 -16.75
C SER A 25 -7.74 10.30 -18.10
N PHE A 26 -8.56 9.56 -18.85
CA PHE A 26 -8.20 9.09 -20.18
C PHE A 26 -8.68 10.06 -21.26
N LEU A 27 -9.94 10.56 -21.19
CA LEU A 27 -10.45 11.53 -22.16
C LEU A 27 -9.69 12.85 -22.04
N GLY A 28 -8.93 13.20 -23.08
CA GLY A 28 -8.06 14.38 -23.11
C GLY A 28 -6.82 14.27 -22.24
N GLY A 29 -6.72 13.21 -21.40
CA GLY A 29 -5.59 12.98 -20.50
C GLY A 29 -4.54 12.05 -21.05
N VAL A 30 -4.88 11.15 -22.00
CA VAL A 30 -3.95 10.28 -22.72
C VAL A 30 -4.24 10.39 -24.21
N ASP A 31 -3.20 10.55 -25.00
CA ASP A 31 -3.30 10.59 -26.46
C ASP A 31 -3.49 9.16 -27.01
N PRO A 32 -4.62 8.83 -27.63
CA PRO A 32 -4.92 7.47 -28.07
C PRO A 32 -4.03 6.98 -29.24
N ALA A 33 -3.40 7.88 -29.98
CA ALA A 33 -2.53 7.52 -31.10
C ALA A 33 -1.07 7.25 -30.68
N THR A 34 -0.62 7.88 -29.58
CA THR A 34 0.80 7.81 -29.15
C THR A 34 1.00 7.18 -27.79
N GLY A 35 -0.05 7.05 -26.98
CA GLY A 35 0.05 6.59 -25.59
C GLY A 35 0.66 7.60 -24.62
N ILE A 36 0.90 8.84 -25.04
CA ILE A 36 1.51 9.88 -24.21
C ILE A 36 0.47 10.49 -23.25
N VAL A 37 0.82 10.59 -21.96
CA VAL A 37 -0.01 11.26 -20.96
C VAL A 37 0.07 12.76 -21.15
N ARG A 38 -1.09 13.40 -21.40
CA ARG A 38 -1.23 14.82 -21.71
C ARG A 38 -1.86 15.64 -20.57
N ASP A 39 -2.56 14.99 -19.61
CA ASP A 39 -3.23 15.69 -18.49
C ASP A 39 -2.22 16.56 -17.72
N PRO A 40 -2.39 17.91 -17.69
CA PRO A 40 -1.47 18.80 -16.98
C PRO A 40 -1.47 18.59 -15.46
N ALA A 41 -2.52 17.98 -14.91
CA ALA A 41 -2.63 17.67 -13.48
C ALA A 41 -2.01 16.30 -13.11
N SER A 42 -1.60 15.50 -14.11
CA SER A 42 -0.98 14.19 -13.89
C SER A 42 0.46 14.34 -13.41
N ASP A 43 0.85 13.51 -12.46
CA ASP A 43 2.22 13.38 -11.95
C ASP A 43 3.13 12.60 -12.90
N ILE A 44 2.55 11.90 -13.90
CA ILE A 44 3.26 11.18 -14.97
C ILE A 44 3.06 11.84 -16.35
N ARG A 45 2.80 13.15 -16.39
CA ARG A 45 2.65 13.89 -17.65
C ARG A 45 3.90 13.78 -18.52
N GLY A 46 3.71 13.50 -19.80
CA GLY A 46 4.77 13.32 -20.78
C GLY A 46 5.29 11.89 -20.90
N GLU A 47 4.96 11.02 -19.95
CA GLU A 47 5.30 9.60 -20.01
C GLU A 47 4.42 8.87 -21.05
N CYS A 48 4.95 7.79 -21.64
CA CYS A 48 4.25 6.91 -22.55
C CYS A 48 3.78 5.65 -21.81
N VAL A 49 2.49 5.30 -21.95
CA VAL A 49 1.92 4.11 -21.31
C VAL A 49 2.17 2.83 -22.11
N ALA A 50 2.58 2.93 -23.39
CA ALA A 50 2.70 1.80 -24.29
C ALA A 50 3.67 0.74 -23.76
N GLY A 51 3.24 -0.52 -23.72
CA GLY A 51 4.02 -1.67 -23.29
C GLY A 51 4.43 -1.68 -21.82
N ARG A 52 3.95 -0.74 -21.02
CA ARG A 52 4.22 -0.66 -19.56
C ARG A 52 3.04 -1.20 -18.76
N VAL A 53 3.27 -1.64 -17.54
CA VAL A 53 2.19 -1.90 -16.58
C VAL A 53 1.82 -0.58 -15.92
N LEU A 54 0.62 -0.07 -16.26
CA LEU A 54 0.14 1.21 -15.77
C LEU A 54 -0.57 1.03 -14.42
N VAL A 55 -0.03 1.67 -13.37
CA VAL A 55 -0.50 1.53 -11.99
C VAL A 55 -1.02 2.87 -11.48
N PHE A 56 -2.25 2.92 -10.99
CA PHE A 56 -2.86 4.16 -10.45
C PHE A 56 -4.05 3.84 -9.53
N PRO A 57 -4.44 4.77 -8.61
CA PRO A 57 -5.49 4.49 -7.62
C PRO A 57 -6.84 4.19 -8.26
N SER A 58 -7.30 5.05 -9.16
CA SER A 58 -8.59 4.92 -9.86
C SER A 58 -8.63 5.79 -11.11
N GLY A 59 -9.53 5.49 -12.02
CA GLY A 59 -9.87 6.40 -13.11
C GLY A 59 -10.76 7.55 -12.64
N LYS A 60 -10.83 8.60 -13.43
CA LYS A 60 -11.73 9.76 -13.24
C LYS A 60 -12.19 10.31 -14.60
N GLY A 61 -13.28 11.04 -14.61
CA GLY A 61 -13.75 11.81 -15.77
C GLY A 61 -14.92 11.16 -16.50
N SER A 62 -15.03 11.41 -17.80
CA SER A 62 -16.15 10.99 -18.64
C SER A 62 -16.09 9.52 -19.03
N THR A 63 -17.26 8.88 -19.17
CA THR A 63 -17.41 7.52 -19.71
C THR A 63 -16.82 7.34 -21.12
N VAL A 64 -16.68 8.41 -21.89
CA VAL A 64 -15.97 8.42 -23.18
C VAL A 64 -14.49 8.03 -23.04
N GLY A 65 -13.91 8.15 -21.85
CA GLY A 65 -12.55 7.69 -21.57
C GLY A 65 -12.32 6.20 -21.85
N SER A 66 -13.37 5.35 -21.83
CA SER A 66 -13.29 3.96 -22.23
C SER A 66 -12.90 3.77 -23.70
N TYR A 67 -13.35 4.66 -24.57
CA TYR A 67 -12.98 4.64 -26.00
C TYR A 67 -11.53 5.07 -26.23
N VAL A 68 -10.94 5.87 -25.32
CA VAL A 68 -9.51 6.19 -25.38
C VAL A 68 -8.69 4.93 -25.10
N LEU A 69 -9.02 4.16 -24.09
CA LEU A 69 -8.35 2.87 -23.80
C LEU A 69 -8.49 1.89 -24.98
N TYR A 70 -9.69 1.77 -25.55
CA TYR A 70 -9.90 0.99 -26.76
C TYR A 70 -9.05 1.51 -27.94
N GLY A 71 -8.99 2.84 -28.13
CA GLY A 71 -8.17 3.49 -29.16
C GLY A 71 -6.68 3.17 -29.00
N LEU A 72 -6.15 3.23 -27.77
CA LEU A 72 -4.76 2.83 -27.47
C LEU A 72 -4.47 1.40 -27.93
N ALA A 73 -5.39 0.47 -27.67
CA ALA A 73 -5.26 -0.92 -28.11
C ALA A 73 -5.31 -1.04 -29.64
N ARG A 74 -6.19 -0.30 -30.31
CA ARG A 74 -6.31 -0.30 -31.78
C ARG A 74 -5.08 0.29 -32.48
N HIS A 75 -4.39 1.24 -31.85
CA HIS A 75 -3.17 1.84 -32.38
C HIS A 75 -1.90 1.08 -31.94
N GLY A 76 -2.00 0.00 -31.14
CA GLY A 76 -0.86 -0.77 -30.68
C GLY A 76 0.02 -0.05 -29.63
N VAL A 77 -0.54 0.97 -28.95
CA VAL A 77 0.13 1.78 -27.94
C VAL A 77 -0.52 1.66 -26.55
N ALA A 78 -1.27 0.59 -26.36
CA ALA A 78 -1.88 0.30 -25.05
C ALA A 78 -0.83 -0.07 -23.99
N PRO A 79 -1.14 0.15 -22.70
CA PRO A 79 -0.38 -0.48 -21.64
C PRO A 79 -0.44 -2.00 -21.75
N ALA A 80 0.64 -2.68 -21.35
CA ALA A 80 0.70 -4.14 -21.33
C ALA A 80 -0.31 -4.75 -20.34
N ALA A 81 -0.61 -4.03 -19.27
CA ALA A 81 -1.66 -4.32 -18.30
C ALA A 81 -1.95 -3.08 -17.45
N ILE A 82 -3.07 -3.10 -16.73
CA ILE A 82 -3.43 -2.06 -15.76
C ILE A 82 -3.59 -2.69 -14.36
N VAL A 83 -3.14 -1.95 -13.34
CA VAL A 83 -3.30 -2.30 -11.93
C VAL A 83 -3.93 -1.12 -11.20
N ASN A 84 -5.03 -1.35 -10.48
CA ASN A 84 -5.76 -0.33 -9.73
C ASN A 84 -5.94 -0.68 -8.25
N GLU A 85 -6.08 0.34 -7.41
CA GLU A 85 -6.65 0.18 -6.07
C GLU A 85 -8.16 -0.07 -6.17
N ARG A 86 -8.84 0.74 -6.97
CA ARG A 86 -10.27 0.63 -7.23
C ARG A 86 -10.59 0.95 -8.69
N THR A 87 -11.06 -0.06 -9.40
CA THR A 87 -11.50 0.14 -10.79
C THR A 87 -12.94 0.64 -10.80
N GLU A 88 -13.20 1.67 -11.60
CA GLU A 88 -14.54 2.14 -11.95
C GLU A 88 -14.91 1.71 -13.39
N THR A 89 -16.18 1.94 -13.78
CA THR A 89 -16.73 1.46 -15.04
C THR A 89 -15.95 1.93 -16.27
N ILE A 90 -15.37 3.13 -16.26
CA ILE A 90 -14.65 3.71 -17.41
C ILE A 90 -13.44 2.85 -17.77
N VAL A 91 -12.59 2.55 -16.78
CA VAL A 91 -11.38 1.75 -16.98
C VAL A 91 -11.75 0.30 -17.26
N ALA A 92 -12.70 -0.29 -16.49
CA ALA A 92 -13.15 -1.67 -16.71
C ALA A 92 -13.63 -1.87 -18.16
N THR A 93 -14.56 -1.04 -18.62
CA THR A 93 -15.11 -1.14 -19.98
C THR A 93 -14.03 -0.95 -21.04
N GLY A 94 -13.16 0.04 -20.88
CA GLY A 94 -12.09 0.30 -21.83
C GLY A 94 -11.09 -0.86 -21.93
N CYS A 95 -10.72 -1.47 -20.80
CA CYS A 95 -9.84 -2.63 -20.75
C CYS A 95 -10.47 -3.87 -21.39
N ILE A 96 -11.72 -4.16 -21.08
CA ILE A 96 -12.45 -5.31 -21.67
C ILE A 96 -12.55 -5.15 -23.19
N LEU A 97 -12.94 -3.96 -23.68
CA LEU A 97 -13.06 -3.70 -25.12
C LEU A 97 -11.70 -3.74 -25.83
N GLY A 98 -10.64 -3.26 -25.17
CA GLY A 98 -9.29 -3.20 -25.71
C GLY A 98 -8.48 -4.49 -25.52
N GLY A 99 -8.98 -5.48 -24.78
CA GLY A 99 -8.24 -6.69 -24.44
C GLY A 99 -7.02 -6.40 -23.56
N ILE A 100 -7.10 -5.37 -22.72
CA ILE A 100 -6.02 -4.97 -21.80
C ILE A 100 -6.25 -5.70 -20.47
N PRO A 101 -5.32 -6.54 -19.99
CA PRO A 101 -5.44 -7.20 -18.69
C PRO A 101 -5.56 -6.19 -17.56
N LEU A 102 -6.48 -6.42 -16.61
CA LEU A 102 -6.74 -5.51 -15.50
C LEU A 102 -7.01 -6.26 -14.20
N VAL A 103 -6.23 -5.92 -13.18
CA VAL A 103 -6.41 -6.39 -11.80
C VAL A 103 -6.61 -5.19 -10.89
N ASP A 104 -7.63 -5.22 -10.03
CA ASP A 104 -7.85 -4.20 -9.00
C ASP A 104 -7.76 -4.74 -7.57
N ARG A 105 -8.02 -3.87 -6.58
CA ARG A 105 -7.83 -4.11 -5.14
C ARG A 105 -6.36 -4.36 -4.78
N ILE A 106 -5.48 -3.77 -5.54
CA ILE A 106 -4.04 -3.75 -5.27
C ILE A 106 -3.68 -2.37 -4.70
N ASP A 107 -2.97 -2.33 -3.60
CA ASP A 107 -2.41 -1.08 -3.06
C ASP A 107 -1.27 -0.60 -3.98
N PRO A 108 -1.43 0.53 -4.69
CA PRO A 108 -0.42 1.01 -5.65
C PRO A 108 0.92 1.34 -4.99
N THR A 109 0.92 1.63 -3.70
CA THR A 109 2.13 2.02 -2.94
C THR A 109 3.13 0.87 -2.78
N ALA A 110 2.73 -0.37 -3.06
CA ALA A 110 3.62 -1.52 -3.09
C ALA A 110 4.52 -1.54 -4.35
N ILE A 111 4.17 -0.77 -5.38
CA ILE A 111 4.81 -0.80 -6.70
C ILE A 111 5.46 0.55 -6.97
N LEU A 112 6.69 0.56 -7.48
CA LEU A 112 7.39 1.77 -7.92
C LEU A 112 7.51 1.80 -9.44
N THR A 113 7.57 3.00 -10.00
CA THR A 113 7.91 3.18 -11.43
C THR A 113 9.27 2.55 -11.71
N GLY A 114 9.31 1.72 -12.75
CA GLY A 114 10.48 0.96 -13.15
C GLY A 114 10.53 -0.47 -12.61
N ASP A 115 9.72 -0.83 -11.60
CA ASP A 115 9.63 -2.23 -11.17
C ASP A 115 9.22 -3.14 -12.32
N ARG A 116 9.82 -4.32 -12.42
CA ARG A 116 9.34 -5.37 -13.31
C ARG A 116 8.07 -5.98 -12.72
N VAL A 117 6.98 -5.93 -13.47
CA VAL A 117 5.66 -6.40 -13.02
C VAL A 117 5.10 -7.38 -14.04
N ALA A 118 4.51 -8.47 -13.56
CA ALA A 118 3.69 -9.38 -14.34
C ALA A 118 2.26 -9.39 -13.78
N VAL A 119 1.28 -9.29 -14.67
CA VAL A 119 -0.15 -9.25 -14.32
C VAL A 119 -0.84 -10.45 -14.95
N ASP A 120 -1.50 -11.25 -14.13
CA ASP A 120 -2.41 -12.32 -14.54
C ASP A 120 -3.85 -11.85 -14.26
N GLY A 121 -4.49 -11.29 -15.29
CA GLY A 121 -5.86 -10.83 -15.24
C GLY A 121 -6.86 -11.96 -15.05
N ASP A 122 -6.55 -13.19 -15.46
CA ASP A 122 -7.42 -14.35 -15.27
C ASP A 122 -7.45 -14.77 -13.79
N ALA A 123 -6.27 -14.80 -13.15
CA ALA A 123 -6.13 -15.18 -11.75
C ALA A 123 -6.35 -14.01 -10.77
N GLY A 124 -6.42 -12.76 -11.25
CA GLY A 124 -6.45 -11.58 -10.39
C GLY A 124 -5.17 -11.38 -9.57
N ALA A 125 -4.01 -11.68 -10.18
CA ALA A 125 -2.72 -11.66 -9.48
C ALA A 125 -1.72 -10.70 -10.14
N VAL A 126 -0.89 -10.09 -9.31
CA VAL A 126 0.22 -9.21 -9.72
C VAL A 126 1.51 -9.71 -9.09
N GLU A 127 2.53 -9.94 -9.88
CA GLU A 127 3.84 -10.42 -9.44
C GLU A 127 4.91 -9.36 -9.63
N LEU A 128 5.74 -9.17 -8.60
CA LEU A 128 6.91 -8.30 -8.60
C LEU A 128 8.14 -9.20 -8.32
N PRO A 129 8.77 -9.77 -9.36
CA PRO A 129 9.81 -10.79 -9.20
C PRO A 129 11.05 -10.30 -8.47
N ASP A 130 11.37 -9.01 -8.59
CA ASP A 130 12.60 -8.42 -8.03
C ASP A 130 12.36 -7.76 -6.66
N VAL A 131 11.14 -7.88 -6.10
CA VAL A 131 10.75 -7.27 -4.82
C VAL A 131 10.75 -8.30 -3.71
N ILE A 132 11.48 -7.99 -2.63
CA ILE A 132 11.55 -8.81 -1.42
C ILE A 132 10.35 -8.48 -0.53
N GLU A 133 9.58 -9.49 -0.18
CA GLU A 133 8.52 -9.37 0.82
C GLU A 133 9.07 -9.59 2.22
N ARG A 134 8.79 -8.68 3.14
CA ARG A 134 9.00 -8.85 4.58
C ARG A 134 7.70 -8.59 5.32
N ARG A 135 7.38 -9.42 6.29
CA ARG A 135 6.17 -9.31 7.10
C ARG A 135 6.51 -8.66 8.42
N ALA A 136 5.64 -7.75 8.90
CA ALA A 136 5.78 -7.10 10.19
C ALA A 136 4.43 -7.02 10.90
N ALA A 137 4.43 -7.15 12.21
CA ALA A 137 3.28 -6.88 13.06
C ALA A 137 3.45 -5.52 13.73
N THR A 138 2.40 -4.71 13.76
CA THR A 138 2.40 -3.41 14.44
C THR A 138 1.24 -3.35 15.42
N ALA A 139 1.56 -3.10 16.70
CA ALA A 139 0.58 -3.01 17.78
C ALA A 139 0.44 -1.55 18.27
N PHE A 140 -0.73 -0.97 18.02
CA PHE A 140 -1.13 0.28 18.65
C PHE A 140 -1.71 0.00 20.03
N LEU A 141 -1.03 0.47 21.08
CA LEU A 141 -1.50 0.35 22.45
C LEU A 141 -2.33 1.57 22.81
N ARG A 142 -3.56 1.35 23.26
CA ARG A 142 -4.48 2.44 23.64
C ARG A 142 -4.78 2.41 25.14
N ASN A 143 -4.68 3.58 25.77
CA ASN A 143 -5.13 3.77 27.15
C ASN A 143 -5.80 5.14 27.29
N ARG A 144 -7.05 5.19 27.75
CA ARG A 144 -7.86 6.41 27.96
C ARG A 144 -7.78 7.37 26.75
N GLY A 145 -8.03 6.86 25.54
CA GLY A 145 -8.10 7.64 24.30
C GLY A 145 -6.74 8.12 23.74
N ARG A 146 -5.62 7.73 24.34
CA ARG A 146 -4.26 7.99 23.82
C ARG A 146 -3.65 6.72 23.31
N ILE A 147 -2.79 6.83 22.31
CA ILE A 147 -1.98 5.75 21.75
C ILE A 147 -0.52 5.94 22.14
N LEU A 148 0.18 4.82 22.37
CA LEU A 148 1.62 4.81 22.58
C LEU A 148 2.35 4.90 21.26
N ILE A 149 3.33 5.79 21.19
CA ILE A 149 4.36 5.82 20.13
C ILE A 149 5.73 5.71 20.77
N LEU A 150 6.64 5.01 20.11
CA LEU A 150 8.00 4.74 20.52
C LEU A 150 8.96 5.38 19.53
N LYS A 151 10.03 6.03 20.03
CA LYS A 151 11.06 6.59 19.18
C LYS A 151 12.16 5.57 18.97
N ARG A 152 12.36 5.16 17.74
CA ARG A 152 13.41 4.21 17.35
C ARG A 152 14.79 4.79 17.60
N GLY A 153 15.68 3.95 18.09
CA GLY A 153 17.09 4.33 18.31
C GLY A 153 17.82 4.64 16.99
N ASP A 154 18.94 5.33 17.09
CA ASP A 154 19.75 5.71 15.91
C ASP A 154 20.42 4.49 15.24
N THR A 155 20.54 3.37 15.96
CA THR A 155 21.08 2.09 15.45
C THR A 155 20.02 1.14 14.91
N ALA A 156 18.75 1.55 14.90
CA ALA A 156 17.67 0.71 14.36
C ALA A 156 17.94 0.38 12.88
N PRO A 157 17.79 -0.89 12.46
CA PRO A 157 18.14 -1.33 11.09
C PRO A 157 17.23 -0.71 10.02
N THR A 158 16.04 -0.24 10.40
CA THR A 158 15.10 0.44 9.51
C THR A 158 14.54 1.68 10.19
N PHE A 159 14.47 2.78 9.45
CA PHE A 159 13.85 4.03 9.87
C PHE A 159 14.37 4.56 11.24
N PRO A 160 15.70 4.71 11.46
CA PRO A 160 16.26 5.18 12.70
C PRO A 160 15.77 6.60 13.06
N GLY A 161 15.61 6.87 14.36
CA GLY A 161 15.19 8.16 14.89
C GLY A 161 13.74 8.56 14.63
N LEU A 162 12.96 7.73 13.90
CA LEU A 162 11.54 7.98 13.64
C LEU A 162 10.65 7.39 14.74
N TRP A 163 9.43 7.95 14.84
CA TRP A 163 8.41 7.44 15.74
C TRP A 163 7.63 6.30 15.10
N SER A 164 7.43 5.22 15.83
CA SER A 164 6.66 4.04 15.42
C SER A 164 5.64 3.66 16.50
N ALA A 165 4.77 2.71 16.22
CA ALA A 165 4.11 1.92 17.27
C ALA A 165 5.00 0.72 17.62
N VAL A 166 4.62 -0.08 18.61
CA VAL A 166 5.28 -1.35 18.94
C VAL A 166 5.27 -2.25 17.69
N SER A 167 6.43 -2.74 17.25
CA SER A 167 6.50 -3.43 15.96
C SER A 167 7.64 -4.43 15.89
N GLY A 168 7.37 -5.62 15.34
CA GLY A 168 8.36 -6.67 15.12
C GLY A 168 8.21 -7.39 13.79
N SER A 169 9.31 -7.99 13.35
CA SER A 169 9.35 -8.85 12.16
C SER A 169 8.58 -10.13 12.40
N VAL A 170 7.80 -10.56 11.41
CA VAL A 170 7.01 -11.80 11.46
C VAL A 170 7.67 -12.85 10.58
N GLU A 171 8.11 -13.95 11.17
CA GLU A 171 8.70 -15.06 10.45
C GLU A 171 7.66 -15.77 9.56
N PRO A 172 8.07 -16.51 8.49
CA PRO A 172 7.14 -17.13 7.54
C PRO A 172 6.09 -18.04 8.16
N THR A 173 6.43 -18.75 9.22
CA THR A 173 5.54 -19.70 9.94
C THR A 173 4.80 -19.06 11.11
N GLU A 174 5.13 -17.82 11.45
CA GLU A 174 4.60 -17.12 12.61
C GLU A 174 3.27 -16.41 12.27
N ARG A 175 2.39 -16.34 13.27
CA ARG A 175 1.13 -15.58 13.16
C ARG A 175 1.37 -14.13 13.59
N PRO A 176 1.03 -13.13 12.75
CA PRO A 176 1.28 -11.73 13.08
C PRO A 176 0.70 -11.26 14.41
N LEU A 177 -0.46 -11.79 14.83
CA LEU A 177 -1.03 -11.47 16.13
C LEU A 177 -0.23 -12.02 17.32
N ALA A 178 0.40 -13.20 17.17
CA ALA A 178 1.26 -13.75 18.20
C ALA A 178 2.49 -12.85 18.37
N ARG A 179 3.17 -12.54 17.27
CA ARG A 179 4.32 -11.63 17.28
C ARG A 179 3.98 -10.27 17.87
N ALA A 180 2.83 -9.67 17.51
CA ALA A 180 2.39 -8.41 18.08
C ALA A 180 2.28 -8.44 19.62
N ARG A 181 1.85 -9.56 20.19
CA ARG A 181 1.75 -9.74 21.66
C ARG A 181 3.11 -9.89 22.32
N ASP A 182 4.01 -10.59 21.68
CA ASP A 182 5.37 -10.79 22.18
C ASP A 182 6.12 -9.46 22.17
N GLU A 183 6.02 -8.69 21.08
CA GLU A 183 6.60 -7.36 20.97
C GLU A 183 6.07 -6.35 22.01
N ILE A 184 4.76 -6.40 22.32
CA ILE A 184 4.21 -5.58 23.41
C ILE A 184 4.95 -5.84 24.71
N LEU A 185 5.20 -7.09 25.02
CA LEU A 185 5.89 -7.47 26.26
C LEU A 185 7.39 -7.14 26.20
N GLU A 186 8.04 -7.38 25.07
CA GLU A 186 9.46 -7.13 24.85
C GLU A 186 9.80 -5.62 24.89
N GLU A 187 9.11 -4.81 24.09
CA GLU A 187 9.42 -3.37 23.95
C GLU A 187 8.87 -2.51 25.07
N THR A 188 7.81 -2.95 25.80
CA THR A 188 7.12 -2.06 26.77
C THR A 188 6.99 -2.63 28.18
N ALA A 189 7.19 -3.93 28.36
CA ALA A 189 6.89 -4.69 29.57
C ALA A 189 5.42 -4.63 30.04
N ILE A 190 4.50 -4.13 29.20
CA ILE A 190 3.07 -4.03 29.52
C ILE A 190 2.42 -5.42 29.43
N ARG A 191 1.73 -5.82 30.49
CA ARG A 191 0.94 -7.05 30.57
C ARG A 191 -0.56 -6.73 30.51
N GLY A 192 -1.38 -7.74 30.16
CA GLY A 192 -2.83 -7.60 30.13
C GLY A 192 -3.38 -6.81 28.93
N ALA A 193 -2.61 -6.72 27.84
CA ALA A 193 -3.06 -6.10 26.60
C ALA A 193 -4.22 -6.89 25.97
N ARG A 194 -5.38 -6.26 25.80
CA ARG A 194 -6.59 -6.85 25.24
C ARG A 194 -6.77 -6.39 23.80
N LEU A 195 -6.79 -7.35 22.85
CA LEU A 195 -7.04 -7.06 21.45
C LEU A 195 -8.43 -6.42 21.27
N VAL A 196 -8.49 -5.32 20.54
CA VAL A 196 -9.71 -4.56 20.23
C VAL A 196 -10.07 -4.64 18.76
N ALA A 197 -9.06 -4.47 17.87
CA ALA A 197 -9.29 -4.49 16.43
C ALA A 197 -8.08 -5.04 15.67
N ARG A 198 -8.36 -5.52 14.45
CA ARG A 198 -7.37 -5.90 13.44
C ARG A 198 -7.64 -5.08 12.19
N GLY A 199 -6.62 -4.46 11.63
CA GLY A 199 -6.71 -3.79 10.35
C GLY A 199 -6.31 -4.69 9.18
N GLY A 200 -6.66 -4.30 7.97
CA GLY A 200 -6.09 -4.87 6.76
C GLY A 200 -4.58 -4.58 6.67
N PRO A 201 -3.83 -5.37 5.89
CA PRO A 201 -2.40 -5.14 5.72
C PRO A 201 -2.13 -3.78 5.05
N VAL A 202 -1.06 -3.12 5.50
CA VAL A 202 -0.54 -1.87 4.92
C VAL A 202 0.81 -2.17 4.30
N PHE A 203 1.00 -1.78 3.06
CA PHE A 203 2.26 -2.01 2.34
C PHE A 203 3.16 -0.80 2.49
N VAL A 204 4.39 -1.02 2.96
CA VAL A 204 5.41 0.02 3.11
C VAL A 204 6.58 -0.33 2.22
N ARG A 205 6.78 0.44 1.17
CA ARG A 205 7.91 0.26 0.25
C ARG A 205 9.15 0.95 0.80
N HIS A 206 10.27 0.23 0.79
CA HIS A 206 11.60 0.75 1.08
C HIS A 206 12.61 0.05 0.14
N ASP A 207 13.10 0.75 -0.84
CA ASP A 207 13.96 0.24 -1.91
C ASP A 207 13.39 -1.03 -2.59
N ALA A 208 14.14 -2.11 -2.66
CA ALA A 208 13.71 -3.39 -3.21
C ALA A 208 12.83 -4.21 -2.24
N THR A 209 12.50 -3.68 -1.07
CA THR A 209 11.71 -4.41 -0.06
C THR A 209 10.33 -3.79 0.11
N VAL A 210 9.31 -4.63 0.20
CA VAL A 210 7.96 -4.26 0.67
C VAL A 210 7.72 -4.90 2.02
N PHE A 211 7.48 -4.07 3.03
CA PHE A 211 7.00 -4.54 4.32
C PHE A 211 5.48 -4.66 4.27
N VAL A 212 4.97 -5.87 4.48
CA VAL A 212 3.54 -6.15 4.68
C VAL A 212 3.26 -6.03 6.16
N VAL A 213 2.74 -4.87 6.55
CA VAL A 213 2.50 -4.52 7.96
C VAL A 213 1.08 -4.93 8.36
N PHE A 214 0.96 -5.76 9.39
CA PHE A 214 -0.31 -6.20 9.97
C PHE A 214 -0.61 -5.36 11.22
N PRO A 215 -1.53 -4.38 11.15
CA PRO A 215 -1.84 -3.51 12.27
C PRO A 215 -2.89 -4.11 13.21
N PHE A 216 -2.64 -3.95 14.52
CA PHE A 216 -3.53 -4.37 15.60
C PHE A 216 -3.74 -3.23 16.59
N LEU A 217 -4.93 -3.14 17.18
CA LEU A 217 -5.23 -2.22 18.28
C LEU A 217 -5.47 -3.01 19.56
N PHE A 218 -4.77 -2.63 20.63
CA PHE A 218 -4.92 -3.22 21.94
C PHE A 218 -5.28 -2.14 22.97
N ASP A 219 -6.23 -2.44 23.86
CA ASP A 219 -6.41 -1.68 25.10
C ASP A 219 -5.45 -2.21 26.15
N VAL A 220 -4.78 -1.31 26.88
CA VAL A 220 -3.86 -1.66 27.94
C VAL A 220 -4.24 -1.01 29.27
N PRO A 221 -4.00 -1.70 30.41
CA PRO A 221 -4.45 -1.24 31.73
C PRO A 221 -3.60 -0.08 32.28
N THR A 222 -2.39 0.09 31.80
CA THR A 222 -1.41 1.05 32.33
C THR A 222 -0.76 1.89 31.24
N ARG A 223 -0.21 3.04 31.60
CA ARG A 223 0.67 3.86 30.76
C ARG A 223 2.14 3.78 31.16
N GLN A 224 2.46 3.01 32.20
CA GLN A 224 3.85 2.77 32.57
C GLN A 224 4.52 1.91 31.51
N VAL A 225 5.56 2.44 30.88
CA VAL A 225 6.35 1.79 29.84
C VAL A 225 7.76 1.59 30.35
N ARG A 226 8.28 0.38 30.21
CA ARG A 226 9.70 0.12 30.37
C ARG A 226 10.25 -0.20 28.98
N LEU A 227 10.99 0.76 28.43
CA LEU A 227 11.61 0.61 27.11
C LEU A 227 12.68 -0.48 27.13
N ASP A 228 12.78 -1.16 26.02
CA ASP A 228 13.91 -2.02 25.68
C ASP A 228 15.13 -1.21 25.22
N ARG A 229 16.09 -1.85 24.54
CA ARG A 229 17.31 -1.19 24.02
C ARG A 229 17.12 -0.59 22.63
N GLU A 230 16.06 -0.95 21.93
CA GLU A 230 15.81 -0.51 20.54
C GLU A 230 15.15 0.87 20.48
N ASN A 231 14.45 1.25 21.55
CA ASN A 231 13.68 2.47 21.63
C ASN A 231 14.28 3.48 22.64
N THR A 232 14.34 4.74 22.27
CA THR A 232 14.98 5.82 23.06
C THR A 232 13.99 6.74 23.77
N ASP A 233 12.72 6.78 23.36
CA ASP A 233 11.67 7.61 23.98
C ASP A 233 10.30 6.94 23.79
N ALA A 234 9.34 7.26 24.67
CA ALA A 234 7.97 6.79 24.62
C ALA A 234 7.00 7.92 24.92
N ARG A 235 5.95 8.05 24.12
CA ARG A 235 4.91 9.08 24.31
C ARG A 235 3.52 8.54 24.14
N TRP A 236 2.63 9.00 24.99
CA TRP A 236 1.19 8.78 24.89
C TRP A 236 0.53 9.98 24.24
N VAL A 237 0.15 9.87 22.98
CA VAL A 237 -0.41 10.96 22.16
C VAL A 237 -1.87 10.70 21.80
N ARG A 238 -2.63 11.75 21.48
CA ARG A 238 -3.95 11.55 20.86
C ARG A 238 -3.75 11.08 19.44
N PRO A 239 -4.63 10.18 18.89
CA PRO A 239 -4.53 9.77 17.47
C PRO A 239 -4.41 10.96 16.49
N GLY A 240 -5.16 12.03 16.71
CA GLY A 240 -5.13 13.24 15.89
C GLY A 240 -3.84 14.06 15.97
N ASP A 241 -3.00 13.85 16.99
CA ASP A 241 -1.72 14.56 17.17
C ASP A 241 -0.57 13.84 16.41
N LEU A 242 -0.81 12.63 15.88
CA LEU A 242 0.22 11.81 15.21
C LEU A 242 0.91 12.55 14.05
N PRO A 243 0.24 13.36 13.22
CA PRO A 243 0.90 14.12 12.15
C PRO A 243 1.96 15.13 12.60
N ALA A 244 1.98 15.52 13.88
CA ALA A 244 3.02 16.40 14.44
C ALA A 244 4.36 15.67 14.68
N TYR A 245 4.41 14.35 14.52
CA TYR A 245 5.58 13.53 14.73
C TYR A 245 6.16 13.04 13.41
N ARG A 246 7.50 12.99 13.31
CA ARG A 246 8.17 12.30 12.18
C ARG A 246 8.07 10.79 12.40
N THR A 247 7.08 10.18 11.78
CA THR A 247 6.80 8.76 11.96
C THR A 247 7.46 7.90 10.87
N VAL A 248 7.55 6.60 11.12
CA VAL A 248 7.82 5.62 10.06
C VAL A 248 6.76 5.73 8.96
N PRO A 249 7.12 5.42 7.70
CA PRO A 249 6.19 5.57 6.58
C PRO A 249 4.87 4.83 6.83
N ARG A 250 3.76 5.45 6.46
CA ARG A 250 2.40 4.92 6.53
C ARG A 250 1.92 4.49 7.95
N LEU A 251 2.57 4.94 9.01
CA LEU A 251 2.06 4.72 10.38
C LEU A 251 0.65 5.30 10.58
N PRO A 252 0.30 6.51 10.06
CA PRO A 252 -1.07 7.02 10.13
C PRO A 252 -2.09 6.13 9.42
N ASP A 253 -1.74 5.53 8.26
CA ASP A 253 -2.62 4.63 7.52
C ASP A 253 -2.86 3.33 8.29
N ALA A 254 -1.80 2.76 8.89
CA ALA A 254 -1.89 1.58 9.74
C ALA A 254 -2.78 1.85 10.99
N LEU A 255 -2.69 3.04 11.58
CA LEU A 255 -3.57 3.45 12.67
C LEU A 255 -5.01 3.60 12.21
N ALA A 256 -5.26 4.25 11.07
CA ALA A 256 -6.58 4.41 10.50
C ALA A 256 -7.25 3.04 10.22
N ALA A 257 -6.49 2.07 9.70
CA ALA A 257 -6.98 0.72 9.41
C ALA A 257 -7.54 0.00 10.65
N VAL A 258 -7.05 0.29 11.86
CA VAL A 258 -7.55 -0.32 13.11
C VAL A 258 -8.58 0.53 13.85
N LEU A 259 -8.69 1.83 13.55
CA LEU A 259 -9.69 2.71 14.17
C LEU A 259 -11.04 2.67 13.45
N THR A 260 -11.05 2.41 12.13
CA THR A 260 -12.27 2.34 11.30
C THR A 260 -13.02 1.02 11.44
N HIS A 261 -12.35 -0.06 11.84
CA HIS A 261 -12.97 -1.35 12.12
C HIS A 261 -13.46 -1.41 13.59
N ARG A 262 -14.58 -0.74 13.87
CA ARG A 262 -15.38 -1.12 15.05
C ARG A 262 -16.07 -2.44 14.74
N ALA A 263 -15.71 -3.48 15.50
CA ALA A 263 -16.39 -4.76 15.51
C ALA A 263 -17.87 -4.60 15.84
#